data_a583e39601dad81690074a8319409b2f
#
_entry.id   a583e39601dad81690074a8319409b2f
#
_cell.length_a   1.000
_cell.length_b   1.000
_cell.length_c   1.000
_cell.angle_alpha   90.00
_cell.angle_beta   90.00
_cell.angle_gamma   90.00
#
_symmetry.space_group_name_H-M   'P 1'
#
loop_
_entity.id
_entity.type
_entity.pdbx_description
1 polymer ?
#
loop_
_entity_poly.entity_id
_entity_poly.type
_entity_poly.pdbx_seq_one_letter_code
_entity_poly.pdbx_strand_id
1 'polypeptide(L)'
;ITQPGTTIACGDSHTSTHGAFGAIAFGIGTSQVRDVLATQTMAIRKPKVRRINVDGKLSPGVYAKDVILHIIRKLGVNGGIGYAYEYGGS
;
A
#
# COMPACT_ATOMS: atom_id res chain seq x y z
N ILE A 1 16.84 5.75 -1.77
CA ILE A 1 16.17 6.06 -3.05
C ILE A 1 14.71 6.42 -2.81
N THR A 2 13.95 5.61 -2.07
CA THR A 2 12.57 5.95 -1.69
C THR A 2 12.56 7.06 -0.65
N GLN A 3 11.83 8.14 -0.93
CA GLN A 3 11.75 9.32 -0.06
C GLN A 3 10.29 9.68 0.21
N PRO A 4 9.99 10.31 1.36
CA PRO A 4 8.66 10.84 1.65
C PRO A 4 8.19 11.80 0.55
N GLY A 5 6.90 11.71 0.22
CA GLY A 5 6.26 12.55 -0.78
C GLY A 5 6.49 12.15 -2.23
N THR A 6 7.25 11.09 -2.49
CA THR A 6 7.41 10.58 -3.86
C THR A 6 6.25 9.68 -4.26
N THR A 7 6.01 9.57 -5.57
CA THR A 7 5.08 8.60 -6.14
C THR A 7 5.87 7.49 -6.82
N ILE A 8 5.47 6.24 -6.60
CA ILE A 8 6.14 5.05 -7.10
C ILE A 8 5.11 4.16 -7.79
N ALA A 9 5.38 3.79 -9.03
CA ALA A 9 4.63 2.77 -9.76
C ALA A 9 5.58 1.63 -10.12
N CYS A 10 5.21 0.41 -9.75
CA CYS A 10 6.05 -0.77 -9.94
C CYS A 10 5.21 -2.01 -10.18
N GLY A 11 5.72 -2.91 -10.99
CA GLY A 11 5.08 -4.20 -11.30
C GLY A 11 5.27 -5.29 -10.24
N ASP A 12 5.59 -4.91 -9.01
CA ASP A 12 5.83 -5.82 -7.90
C ASP A 12 4.66 -5.80 -6.92
N SER A 13 4.27 -6.98 -6.43
CA SER A 13 3.18 -7.14 -5.45
C SER A 13 3.48 -6.52 -4.09
N HIS A 14 4.74 -6.25 -3.78
CA HIS A 14 5.18 -5.65 -2.52
C HIS A 14 5.39 -4.13 -2.62
N THR A 15 5.00 -3.51 -3.73
CA THR A 15 5.22 -2.07 -3.98
C THR A 15 4.63 -1.18 -2.89
N SER A 16 3.50 -1.54 -2.32
CA SER A 16 2.86 -0.76 -1.23
C SER A 16 3.73 -0.61 0.02
N THR A 17 4.75 -1.47 0.19
CA THR A 17 5.72 -1.36 1.30
C THR A 17 6.47 -0.03 1.30
N HIS A 18 6.63 0.61 0.14
CA HIS A 18 7.21 1.96 0.05
C HIS A 18 6.40 3.02 0.82
N GLY A 19 5.13 2.75 1.11
CA GLY A 19 4.31 3.60 1.97
C GLY A 19 4.88 3.79 3.37
N ALA A 20 5.65 2.83 3.89
CA ALA A 20 6.35 2.95 5.17
C ALA A 20 7.37 4.10 5.20
N PHE A 21 7.86 4.53 4.05
CA PHE A 21 8.75 5.67 3.88
C PHE A 21 8.01 6.97 3.52
N GLY A 22 6.69 6.98 3.62
CA GLY A 22 5.89 8.16 3.27
C GLY A 22 5.73 8.40 1.77
N ALA A 23 5.97 7.39 0.94
CA ALA A 23 5.71 7.46 -0.49
C ALA A 23 4.29 6.98 -0.81
N ILE A 24 3.74 7.48 -1.91
CA ILE A 24 2.49 6.96 -2.48
C ILE A 24 2.88 5.91 -3.52
N ALA A 25 2.61 4.63 -3.24
CA ALA A 25 3.10 3.53 -4.03
C ALA A 25 1.94 2.74 -4.66
N PHE A 26 2.07 2.46 -5.96
CA PHE A 26 1.09 1.72 -6.75
C PHE A 26 1.72 0.45 -7.31
N GLY A 27 1.15 -0.71 -6.93
CA GLY A 27 1.40 -1.97 -7.65
C GLY A 27 0.57 -1.99 -8.92
N ILE A 28 1.20 -2.13 -10.08
CA ILE A 28 0.55 -2.06 -11.39
C ILE A 28 0.84 -3.30 -12.22
N GLY A 29 -0.04 -3.57 -13.18
CA GLY A 29 0.15 -4.68 -14.13
C GLY A 29 1.19 -4.39 -15.21
N THR A 30 1.63 -5.43 -15.90
CA THR A 30 2.68 -5.33 -16.92
C THR A 30 2.38 -4.35 -18.05
N SER A 31 1.14 -4.28 -18.51
CA SER A 31 0.73 -3.32 -19.53
C SER A 31 0.83 -1.88 -19.04
N GLN A 32 0.46 -1.63 -17.78
CA GLN A 32 0.60 -0.32 -17.16
C GLN A 32 2.07 0.05 -16.92
N VAL A 33 2.93 -0.92 -16.59
CA VAL A 33 4.39 -0.70 -16.48
C VAL A 33 4.94 -0.17 -17.80
N ARG A 34 4.55 -0.78 -18.92
CA ARG A 34 4.94 -0.31 -20.25
C ARG A 34 4.55 1.15 -20.49
N ASP A 35 3.31 1.48 -20.16
CA ASP A 35 2.77 2.82 -20.39
C ASP A 35 3.46 3.86 -19.49
N VAL A 36 3.72 3.52 -18.24
CA VAL A 36 4.46 4.38 -17.29
C VAL A 36 5.90 4.58 -17.73
N LEU A 37 6.58 3.54 -18.21
CA LEU A 37 7.94 3.68 -18.73
C LEU A 37 8.00 4.57 -19.98
N ALA A 38 6.98 4.53 -20.83
CA ALA A 38 6.92 5.32 -22.04
C ALA A 38 6.53 6.79 -21.79
N THR A 39 5.60 7.05 -20.88
CA THR A 39 4.96 8.36 -20.71
C THR A 39 5.22 9.01 -19.36
N GLN A 40 5.75 8.28 -18.38
CA GLN A 40 5.87 8.69 -16.97
C GLN A 40 4.54 9.14 -16.35
N THR A 41 3.44 8.68 -16.91
CA THR A 41 2.09 9.00 -16.46
C THR A 41 1.26 7.73 -16.32
N MET A 42 0.25 7.80 -15.46
CA MET A 42 -0.72 6.74 -15.25
C MET A 42 -2.08 7.36 -14.94
N ALA A 43 -3.10 6.94 -15.67
CA ALA A 43 -4.46 7.36 -15.38
C ALA A 43 -5.01 6.57 -14.20
N ILE A 44 -5.37 7.28 -13.12
CA ILE A 44 -6.02 6.70 -11.96
C ILE A 44 -7.23 7.52 -11.55
N ARG A 45 -8.21 6.86 -10.94
CA ARG A 45 -9.26 7.57 -10.21
C ARG A 45 -8.70 7.98 -8.86
N LYS A 46 -9.14 9.13 -8.35
CA LYS A 46 -8.77 9.55 -7.00
C LYS A 46 -9.15 8.46 -6.01
N PRO A 47 -8.19 7.86 -5.29
CA PRO A 47 -8.50 6.82 -4.32
C PRO A 47 -9.27 7.39 -3.13
N LYS A 48 -10.14 6.59 -2.56
CA LYS A 48 -10.71 6.87 -1.24
C LYS A 48 -9.68 6.56 -0.17
N VAL A 49 -9.71 7.30 0.92
CA VAL A 49 -8.81 7.05 2.05
C VAL A 49 -9.53 6.17 3.08
N ARG A 50 -8.84 5.14 3.54
CA ARG A 50 -9.28 4.29 4.64
C ARG A 50 -8.22 4.32 5.73
N ARG A 51 -8.62 4.66 6.93
CA ARG A 51 -7.73 4.64 8.09
C ARG A 51 -7.89 3.33 8.84
N ILE A 52 -6.76 2.74 9.21
CA ILE A 52 -6.69 1.56 10.09
C ILE A 52 -5.96 1.98 11.36
N ASN A 53 -6.64 1.90 12.49
CA ASN A 53 -6.02 2.13 13.78
C ASN A 53 -5.66 0.78 14.41
N VAL A 54 -4.42 0.65 14.84
CA VAL A 54 -3.91 -0.50 15.59
C VAL A 54 -3.54 0.00 16.96
N ASP A 55 -4.33 -0.37 17.96
CA ASP A 55 -4.17 0.08 19.34
C ASP A 55 -3.76 -1.07 20.25
N GLY A 56 -2.97 -0.77 21.27
CA GLY A 56 -2.52 -1.72 22.27
C GLY A 56 -1.14 -2.30 21.99
N LYS A 57 -0.85 -3.42 22.63
CA LYS A 57 0.43 -4.12 22.53
C LYS A 57 0.25 -5.50 21.93
N LEU A 58 1.22 -5.91 21.11
CA LEU A 58 1.26 -7.27 20.57
C LEU A 58 1.53 -8.28 21.70
N SER A 59 0.80 -9.37 21.69
CA SER A 59 1.04 -10.50 22.59
C SER A 59 2.38 -11.17 22.26
N PRO A 60 3.03 -11.86 23.23
CA PRO A 60 4.24 -12.62 22.94
C PRO A 60 4.03 -13.58 21.77
N GLY A 61 4.98 -13.62 20.84
CA GLY A 61 4.92 -14.45 19.63
C GLY A 61 4.12 -13.88 18.47
N VAL A 62 3.52 -12.69 18.62
CA VAL A 62 2.80 -11.99 17.54
C VAL A 62 3.69 -10.88 16.98
N TYR A 63 3.83 -10.84 15.67
CA TYR A 63 4.69 -9.89 14.97
C TYR A 63 3.88 -8.96 14.07
N ALA A 64 4.51 -7.89 13.59
CA ALA A 64 3.87 -6.94 12.68
C ALA A 64 3.28 -7.61 11.43
N LYS A 65 3.91 -8.67 10.93
CA LYS A 65 3.39 -9.45 9.81
C LYS A 65 2.06 -10.11 10.11
N ASP A 66 1.86 -10.59 11.34
CA ASP A 66 0.57 -11.18 11.74
C ASP A 66 -0.54 -10.15 11.73
N VAL A 67 -0.23 -8.91 12.11
CA VAL A 67 -1.19 -7.80 12.08
C VAL A 67 -1.66 -7.53 10.66
N ILE A 68 -0.74 -7.38 9.70
CA ILE A 68 -1.11 -7.11 8.31
C ILE A 68 -1.86 -8.29 7.68
N LEU A 69 -1.48 -9.51 7.97
CA LEU A 69 -2.20 -10.69 7.50
C LEU A 69 -3.63 -10.76 8.06
N HIS A 70 -3.83 -10.37 9.32
CA HIS A 70 -5.15 -10.29 9.91
C HIS A 70 -6.01 -9.20 9.24
N ILE A 71 -5.43 -8.05 8.93
CA ILE A 71 -6.10 -6.97 8.20
C ILE A 71 -6.53 -7.47 6.81
N ILE A 72 -5.63 -8.11 6.07
CA ILE A 72 -5.93 -8.67 4.76
C ILE A 72 -7.05 -9.71 4.83
N ARG A 73 -7.03 -10.57 5.85
CA ARG A 73 -8.11 -11.54 6.07
C ARG A 73 -9.47 -10.87 6.27
N LYS A 74 -9.50 -9.78 7.04
CA LYS A 74 -10.75 -9.03 7.29
C LYS A 74 -11.28 -8.30 6.07
N LEU A 75 -10.40 -7.69 5.30
CA LEU A 75 -10.76 -6.86 4.15
C LEU A 75 -10.91 -7.65 2.85
N GLY A 76 -10.33 -8.85 2.79
CA GLY A 76 -10.21 -9.65 1.58
C GLY A 76 -9.02 -9.22 0.73
N VAL A 77 -8.62 -10.09 -0.21
CA VAL A 77 -7.45 -9.86 -1.08
C VAL A 77 -7.59 -8.64 -2.00
N ASN A 78 -8.81 -8.25 -2.32
CA ASN A 78 -9.11 -7.09 -3.16
C ASN A 78 -9.47 -5.84 -2.35
N GLY A 79 -9.28 -5.86 -1.03
CA GLY A 79 -9.65 -4.76 -0.13
C GLY A 79 -8.88 -3.47 -0.36
N GLY A 80 -7.74 -3.52 -1.06
CA GLY A 80 -6.93 -2.36 -1.41
C GLY A 80 -7.34 -1.64 -2.69
N ILE A 81 -8.20 -2.25 -3.51
CA ILE A 81 -8.59 -1.67 -4.80
C ILE A 81 -9.39 -0.37 -4.58
N GLY A 82 -8.91 0.72 -5.16
CA GLY A 82 -9.54 2.03 -5.07
C GLY A 82 -9.34 2.76 -3.73
N TYR A 83 -8.52 2.23 -2.83
CA TYR A 83 -8.22 2.81 -1.53
C TYR A 83 -6.74 3.10 -1.34
N ALA A 84 -6.46 4.23 -0.69
CA ALA A 84 -5.19 4.48 -0.02
C ALA A 84 -5.38 4.19 1.48
N TYR A 85 -4.44 3.48 2.09
CA TYR A 85 -4.50 3.13 3.50
C TYR A 85 -3.59 4.02 4.31
N GLU A 86 -4.15 4.59 5.37
CA GLU A 86 -3.42 5.32 6.38
C GLU A 86 -3.44 4.50 7.68
N TYR A 87 -2.28 4.29 8.26
CA TYR A 87 -2.14 3.54 9.50
C TYR A 87 -1.88 4.48 10.67
N GLY A 88 -2.51 4.21 11.79
CA GLY A 88 -2.31 4.93 13.04
C GLY A 88 -2.65 4.04 14.23
N GLY A 89 -2.64 4.63 15.40
CA GLY A 89 -2.92 3.95 16.66
C GLY A 89 -1.95 4.33 17.76
N SER A 90 -2.08 3.67 18.89
CA SER A 90 -1.29 3.94 20.10
C SER A 90 -0.33 2.79 20.42
#